data_dc96afc4af429354a4221671fad50c21
#
_entry.id   dc96afc4af429354a4221671fad50c21
#
_cell.length_a   1.000
_cell.length_b   1.000
_cell.length_c   1.000
_cell.angle_alpha   90.00
_cell.angle_beta   90.00
_cell.angle_gamma   90.00
#
_symmetry.space_group_name_H-M   'P 1'
#
loop_
_entity.id
_entity.type
_entity.pdbx_description
1 polymer ?
#
loop_
_entity_poly.entity_id
_entity_poly.type
_entity_poly.pdbx_seq_one_letter_code
_entity_poly.pdbx_strand_id
1 'polypeptide(L)'
;MKSRILEKIKKLLAMVERGNPHESANAMKKIQALMAEHQLSSEDVALSGINTASAKAANSSKKQPGWSHGLLTIIAEAFGVEAIFQWTGFPRRQMQVVFIGPAERAEIAGYVYSVLARQLLASRREFLATLNKRMKSTTKTARADLFCEGWCQGVYGKVVALVPSEHENELVAQYKAKHFPHLVKGKIRESKATRRDEGARYDGYVSGKQVELNAGVKGQELAKLEAL
;
A
#
# COMPACT_ATOMS: atom_id res chain seq x y z
N MET A 1 -18.17 4.33 16.65
CA MET A 1 -19.20 3.45 17.24
C MET A 1 -19.48 2.23 16.38
N LYS A 2 -19.77 2.38 15.07
CA LYS A 2 -20.00 1.22 14.15
C LYS A 2 -18.84 0.21 14.11
N SER A 3 -17.57 0.64 14.15
CA SER A 3 -16.41 -0.25 14.15
C SER A 3 -16.39 -1.24 15.33
N ARG A 4 -16.70 -0.78 16.55
CA ARG A 4 -16.78 -1.67 17.73
C ARG A 4 -17.89 -2.73 17.60
N ILE A 5 -19.00 -2.37 16.96
CA ILE A 5 -20.11 -3.30 16.74
C ILE A 5 -19.72 -4.36 15.70
N LEU A 6 -19.07 -3.96 14.59
CA LEU A 6 -18.55 -4.87 13.59
C LEU A 6 -17.54 -5.87 14.18
N GLU A 7 -16.62 -5.40 15.03
CA GLU A 7 -15.71 -6.29 15.76
C GLU A 7 -16.43 -7.29 16.66
N LYS A 8 -17.50 -6.85 17.34
CA LYS A 8 -18.33 -7.73 18.17
C LYS A 8 -19.06 -8.78 17.32
N ILE A 9 -19.59 -8.38 16.16
CA ILE A 9 -20.23 -9.29 15.22
C ILE A 9 -19.22 -10.32 14.69
N LYS A 10 -18.00 -9.93 14.32
CA LYS A 10 -16.93 -10.85 13.92
C LYS A 10 -16.61 -11.91 14.96
N LYS A 11 -16.49 -11.49 16.24
CA LYS A 11 -16.26 -12.42 17.35
C LYS A 11 -17.41 -13.41 17.50
N LEU A 12 -18.65 -12.95 17.34
CA LEU A 12 -19.82 -13.82 17.37
C LEU A 12 -19.88 -14.78 16.18
N LEU A 13 -19.50 -14.34 14.98
CA LEU A 13 -19.39 -15.22 13.80
C LEU A 13 -18.34 -16.32 14.02
N ALA A 14 -17.19 -16.00 14.57
CA ALA A 14 -16.19 -16.99 14.93
C ALA A 14 -16.69 -18.01 15.98
N MET A 15 -17.60 -17.59 16.85
CA MET A 15 -18.28 -18.51 17.79
C MET A 15 -19.29 -19.41 17.07
N VAL A 16 -19.99 -18.90 16.06
CA VAL A 16 -20.92 -19.70 15.22
C VAL A 16 -20.18 -20.84 14.53
N GLU A 17 -18.97 -20.56 14.01
CA GLU A 17 -18.15 -21.54 13.28
C GLU A 17 -17.57 -22.63 14.18
N ARG A 18 -17.31 -22.33 15.44
CA ARG A 18 -16.59 -23.21 16.39
C ARG A 18 -17.47 -23.77 17.50
N GLY A 19 -18.68 -23.22 17.69
CA GLY A 19 -19.57 -23.52 18.79
C GLY A 19 -20.42 -24.77 18.55
N ASN A 20 -21.04 -25.26 19.62
CA ASN A 20 -22.07 -26.28 19.49
C ASN A 20 -23.38 -25.70 18.90
N PRO A 21 -24.34 -26.52 18.43
CA PRO A 21 -25.56 -26.01 17.77
C PRO A 21 -26.37 -25.00 18.59
N HIS A 22 -26.41 -25.12 19.91
CA HIS A 22 -27.14 -24.20 20.78
C HIS A 22 -26.43 -22.86 20.95
N GLU A 23 -25.12 -22.88 21.11
CA GLU A 23 -24.28 -21.68 21.16
C GLU A 23 -24.29 -20.93 19.85
N SER A 24 -24.17 -21.66 18.73
CA SER A 24 -24.24 -21.10 17.38
C SER A 24 -25.59 -20.42 17.13
N ALA A 25 -26.71 -21.05 17.49
CA ALA A 25 -28.04 -20.45 17.37
C ALA A 25 -28.21 -19.18 18.19
N ASN A 26 -27.70 -19.15 19.43
CA ASN A 26 -27.74 -17.96 20.30
C ASN A 26 -26.83 -16.84 19.76
N ALA A 27 -25.64 -17.18 19.25
CA ALA A 27 -24.75 -16.22 18.61
C ALA A 27 -25.38 -15.60 17.36
N MET A 28 -26.02 -16.42 16.49
CA MET A 28 -26.74 -15.94 15.31
C MET A 28 -27.88 -14.98 15.65
N LYS A 29 -28.71 -15.29 16.65
CA LYS A 29 -29.78 -14.37 17.12
C LYS A 29 -29.19 -13.03 17.57
N LYS A 30 -28.07 -13.07 18.28
CA LYS A 30 -27.39 -11.86 18.76
C LYS A 30 -26.76 -11.03 17.63
N ILE A 31 -26.22 -11.69 16.60
CA ILE A 31 -25.74 -11.05 15.37
C ILE A 31 -26.89 -10.34 14.68
N GLN A 32 -28.01 -11.03 14.43
CA GLN A 32 -29.18 -10.45 13.77
C GLN A 32 -29.73 -9.23 14.55
N ALA A 33 -29.81 -9.31 15.88
CA ALA A 33 -30.23 -8.19 16.72
C ALA A 33 -29.30 -6.97 16.58
N LEU A 34 -27.98 -7.19 16.64
CA LEU A 34 -26.98 -6.12 16.47
C LEU A 34 -27.02 -5.51 15.05
N MET A 35 -27.21 -6.33 14.02
CA MET A 35 -27.34 -5.84 12.64
C MET A 35 -28.60 -4.98 12.49
N ALA A 36 -29.73 -5.40 13.02
CA ALA A 36 -30.98 -4.63 12.98
C ALA A 36 -30.87 -3.32 13.78
N GLU A 37 -30.39 -3.36 15.01
CA GLU A 37 -30.23 -2.19 15.89
C GLU A 37 -29.32 -1.12 15.28
N HIS A 38 -28.24 -1.56 14.59
CA HIS A 38 -27.24 -0.63 14.04
C HIS A 38 -27.35 -0.43 12.53
N GLN A 39 -28.40 -0.94 11.90
CA GLN A 39 -28.65 -0.85 10.46
C GLN A 39 -27.43 -1.30 9.63
N LEU A 40 -26.88 -2.46 9.98
CA LEU A 40 -25.74 -3.08 9.30
C LEU A 40 -26.25 -4.15 8.32
N SER A 41 -25.75 -4.11 7.08
CA SER A 41 -25.98 -5.15 6.08
C SER A 41 -24.98 -6.30 6.24
N SER A 42 -25.27 -7.44 5.62
CA SER A 42 -24.30 -8.54 5.49
C SER A 42 -23.04 -8.12 4.76
N GLU A 43 -23.17 -7.21 3.79
CA GLU A 43 -22.07 -6.61 3.07
C GLU A 43 -21.17 -5.77 4.01
N ASP A 44 -21.75 -4.95 4.90
CA ASP A 44 -20.98 -4.16 5.88
C ASP A 44 -20.14 -5.07 6.80
N VAL A 45 -20.69 -6.23 7.15
CA VAL A 45 -19.98 -7.23 7.95
C VAL A 45 -18.85 -7.87 7.16
N ALA A 46 -19.12 -8.30 5.93
CA ALA A 46 -18.12 -8.89 5.04
C ALA A 46 -16.96 -7.92 4.76
N LEU A 47 -17.28 -6.65 4.43
CA LEU A 47 -16.29 -5.62 4.14
C LEU A 47 -15.54 -5.13 5.38
N SER A 48 -15.98 -5.45 6.59
CA SER A 48 -15.36 -4.97 7.84
C SER A 48 -13.92 -5.45 8.05
N GLY A 49 -13.49 -6.49 7.33
CA GLY A 49 -12.10 -6.99 7.30
C GLY A 49 -11.18 -6.17 6.39
N ILE A 50 -11.75 -5.44 5.45
CA ILE A 50 -11.01 -4.59 4.52
C ILE A 50 -10.92 -3.17 5.11
N ASN A 51 -9.72 -2.61 5.06
CA ASN A 51 -9.45 -1.28 5.58
C ASN A 51 -8.49 -0.53 4.64
N THR A 52 -8.23 0.72 4.98
CA THR A 52 -7.28 1.56 4.25
C THR A 52 -6.20 2.09 5.14
N ALA A 53 -4.98 2.14 4.62
CA ALA A 53 -3.89 2.89 5.23
C ALA A 53 -3.33 3.88 4.23
N SER A 54 -3.03 5.08 4.70
CA SER A 54 -2.57 6.17 3.84
C SER A 54 -1.15 6.60 4.20
N ALA A 55 -0.38 6.94 3.18
CA ALA A 55 0.94 7.53 3.33
C ALA A 55 1.12 8.72 2.37
N LYS A 56 1.99 9.66 2.72
CA LYS A 56 2.32 10.79 1.84
C LYS A 56 2.97 10.27 0.57
N ALA A 57 2.47 10.65 -0.61
CA ALA A 57 3.08 10.24 -1.87
C ALA A 57 4.50 10.81 -2.02
N ALA A 58 5.41 10.00 -2.55
CA ALA A 58 6.80 10.41 -2.82
C ALA A 58 6.90 11.53 -3.86
N ASN A 59 5.88 11.69 -4.69
CA ASN A 59 5.76 12.76 -5.67
C ASN A 59 4.38 13.40 -5.61
N SER A 60 4.31 14.75 -5.66
CA SER A 60 3.06 15.50 -5.56
C SER A 60 2.52 15.97 -6.91
N SER A 61 3.08 15.51 -8.03
CA SER A 61 2.62 15.90 -9.37
C SER A 61 1.25 15.29 -9.69
N LYS A 62 0.41 16.02 -10.40
CA LYS A 62 -0.87 15.49 -10.89
C LYS A 62 -0.69 14.27 -11.80
N LYS A 63 0.33 14.30 -12.67
CA LYS A 63 0.77 13.15 -13.45
C LYS A 63 1.97 12.52 -12.75
N GLN A 64 1.75 11.39 -12.13
CA GLN A 64 2.79 10.68 -11.39
C GLN A 64 3.85 10.13 -12.36
N PRO A 65 5.15 10.23 -12.03
CA PRO A 65 6.19 9.60 -12.84
C PRO A 65 6.13 8.07 -12.73
N GLY A 66 6.67 7.38 -13.73
CA GLY A 66 6.65 5.91 -13.80
C GLY A 66 7.21 5.23 -12.55
N TRP A 67 8.33 5.73 -12.02
CA TRP A 67 8.94 5.19 -10.80
C TRP A 67 8.04 5.29 -9.56
N SER A 68 7.17 6.30 -9.48
CA SER A 68 6.22 6.44 -8.36
C SER A 68 5.15 5.35 -8.39
N HIS A 69 4.69 4.97 -9.59
CA HIS A 69 3.85 3.79 -9.79
C HIS A 69 4.62 2.50 -9.50
N GLY A 70 5.86 2.38 -10.00
CA GLY A 70 6.70 1.22 -9.73
C GLY A 70 6.87 0.93 -8.24
N LEU A 71 7.20 1.95 -7.42
CA LEU A 71 7.28 1.80 -5.97
C LEU A 71 5.96 1.36 -5.35
N LEU A 72 4.84 1.93 -5.82
CA LEU A 72 3.52 1.59 -5.33
C LEU A 72 3.16 0.13 -5.63
N THR A 73 3.42 -0.32 -6.88
CA THR A 73 3.16 -1.70 -7.34
C THR A 73 3.96 -2.71 -6.52
N ILE A 74 5.26 -2.48 -6.32
CA ILE A 74 6.12 -3.37 -5.54
C ILE A 74 5.54 -3.64 -4.16
N ILE A 75 5.08 -2.60 -3.48
CA ILE A 75 4.54 -2.70 -2.13
C ILE A 75 3.16 -3.35 -2.14
N ALA A 76 2.31 -2.99 -3.11
CA ALA A 76 1.00 -3.61 -3.27
C ALA A 76 1.11 -5.13 -3.48
N GLU A 77 2.02 -5.57 -4.35
CA GLU A 77 2.31 -6.99 -4.59
C GLU A 77 2.92 -7.69 -3.38
N ALA A 78 3.86 -7.02 -2.67
CA ALA A 78 4.52 -7.58 -1.49
C ALA A 78 3.53 -7.95 -0.38
N PHE A 79 2.47 -7.17 -0.22
CA PHE A 79 1.49 -7.34 0.85
C PHE A 79 0.13 -7.84 0.37
N GLY A 80 -0.05 -8.12 -0.92
CA GLY A 80 -1.32 -8.57 -1.50
C GLY A 80 -2.45 -7.58 -1.21
N VAL A 81 -2.18 -6.28 -1.46
CA VAL A 81 -3.15 -5.19 -1.27
C VAL A 81 -3.27 -4.39 -2.56
N GLU A 82 -4.39 -3.69 -2.74
CA GLU A 82 -4.48 -2.71 -3.82
C GLU A 82 -4.01 -1.34 -3.36
N ALA A 83 -3.59 -0.51 -4.31
CA ALA A 83 -3.08 0.81 -4.01
C ALA A 83 -3.53 1.86 -5.04
N ILE A 84 -3.88 3.04 -4.53
CA ILE A 84 -4.33 4.16 -5.35
C ILE A 84 -3.63 5.45 -4.95
N PHE A 85 -3.55 6.41 -5.89
CA PHE A 85 -3.19 7.79 -5.58
C PHE A 85 -4.45 8.61 -5.32
N GLN A 86 -4.44 9.38 -4.26
CA GLN A 86 -5.55 10.21 -3.84
C GLN A 86 -5.07 11.59 -3.42
N TRP A 87 -5.84 12.63 -3.75
CA TRP A 87 -5.63 13.95 -3.19
C TRP A 87 -6.31 14.05 -1.82
N THR A 88 -5.58 14.57 -0.82
CA THR A 88 -6.22 14.93 0.47
C THR A 88 -7.17 16.11 0.28
N GLY A 89 -8.13 16.25 1.21
CA GLY A 89 -9.06 17.37 1.23
C GLY A 89 -8.44 18.73 1.58
N PHE A 90 -9.30 19.74 1.62
CA PHE A 90 -8.97 21.09 2.05
C PHE A 90 -8.53 21.14 3.53
N PRO A 91 -7.70 22.09 4.01
CA PRO A 91 -7.14 23.23 3.27
C PRO A 91 -5.81 22.95 2.56
N ARG A 92 -5.10 21.88 2.90
CA ARG A 92 -3.79 21.54 2.29
C ARG A 92 -3.92 20.32 1.41
N ARG A 93 -4.18 20.57 0.14
CA ARG A 93 -4.27 19.52 -0.86
C ARG A 93 -2.91 18.88 -1.11
N GLN A 94 -2.74 17.64 -0.68
CA GLN A 94 -1.51 16.86 -0.87
C GLN A 94 -1.84 15.54 -1.55
N MET A 95 -0.90 15.05 -2.36
CA MET A 95 -1.01 13.70 -2.91
C MET A 95 -0.62 12.68 -1.84
N GLN A 96 -1.46 11.70 -1.63
CA GLN A 96 -1.20 10.53 -0.81
C GLN A 96 -1.38 9.26 -1.61
N VAL A 97 -0.79 8.19 -1.14
CA VAL A 97 -1.10 6.82 -1.55
C VAL A 97 -2.02 6.21 -0.52
N VAL A 98 -2.97 5.41 -0.97
CA VAL A 98 -3.91 4.69 -0.11
C VAL A 98 -3.80 3.22 -0.47
N PHE A 99 -3.45 2.39 0.51
CA PHE A 99 -3.42 0.94 0.40
C PHE A 99 -4.75 0.39 0.91
N ILE A 100 -5.34 -0.55 0.18
CA ILE A 100 -6.68 -1.11 0.41
C ILE A 100 -6.55 -2.62 0.48
N GLY A 101 -6.93 -3.21 1.59
CA GLY A 101 -6.82 -4.66 1.80
C GLY A 101 -7.16 -5.06 3.23
N PRO A 102 -6.86 -6.30 3.64
CA PRO A 102 -6.95 -6.71 5.03
C PRO A 102 -6.20 -5.72 5.94
N ALA A 103 -6.84 -5.33 7.05
CA ALA A 103 -6.44 -4.17 7.86
C ALA A 103 -4.93 -4.17 8.20
N GLU A 104 -4.42 -5.28 8.71
CA GLU A 104 -3.01 -5.42 9.10
C GLU A 104 -2.06 -5.27 7.92
N ARG A 105 -2.41 -5.88 6.76
CA ARG A 105 -1.59 -5.80 5.55
C ARG A 105 -1.57 -4.38 4.97
N ALA A 106 -2.71 -3.70 4.98
CA ALA A 106 -2.79 -2.32 4.51
C ALA A 106 -1.94 -1.37 5.38
N GLU A 107 -1.98 -1.52 6.72
CA GLU A 107 -1.18 -0.73 7.65
C GLU A 107 0.33 -0.96 7.45
N ILE A 108 0.75 -2.22 7.35
CA ILE A 108 2.17 -2.55 7.09
C ILE A 108 2.61 -2.00 5.73
N ALA A 109 1.80 -2.13 4.69
CA ALA A 109 2.08 -1.59 3.36
C ALA A 109 2.29 -0.06 3.40
N GLY A 110 1.43 0.68 4.11
CA GLY A 110 1.55 2.12 4.31
C GLY A 110 2.84 2.52 5.03
N TYR A 111 3.21 1.79 6.07
CA TYR A 111 4.46 2.01 6.80
C TYR A 111 5.69 1.75 5.91
N VAL A 112 5.74 0.58 5.25
CA VAL A 112 6.85 0.19 4.36
C VAL A 112 6.99 1.18 3.20
N TYR A 113 5.88 1.62 2.62
CA TYR A 113 5.90 2.68 1.61
C TYR A 113 6.59 3.94 2.12
N SER A 114 6.25 4.38 3.32
CA SER A 114 6.83 5.59 3.92
C SER A 114 8.34 5.47 4.13
N VAL A 115 8.82 4.29 4.49
CA VAL A 115 10.26 4.01 4.66
C VAL A 115 10.96 4.01 3.30
N LEU A 116 10.48 3.20 2.35
CA LEU A 116 11.10 3.06 1.03
C LEU A 116 11.04 4.36 0.22
N ALA A 117 9.96 5.12 0.31
CA ALA A 117 9.84 6.43 -0.34
C ALA A 117 10.91 7.42 0.16
N ARG A 118 11.19 7.45 1.47
CA ARG A 118 12.28 8.29 2.03
C ARG A 118 13.65 7.86 1.52
N GLN A 119 13.93 6.56 1.49
CA GLN A 119 15.20 6.02 0.99
C GLN A 119 15.38 6.33 -0.49
N LEU A 120 14.37 6.07 -1.32
CA LEU A 120 14.39 6.39 -2.74
C LEU A 120 14.65 7.88 -2.99
N LEU A 121 13.98 8.77 -2.26
CA LEU A 121 14.16 10.21 -2.42
C LEU A 121 15.53 10.68 -1.91
N ALA A 122 16.13 10.03 -0.92
CA ALA A 122 17.50 10.28 -0.50
C ALA A 122 18.49 9.89 -1.59
N SER A 123 18.42 8.64 -2.08
CA SER A 123 19.27 8.15 -3.18
C SER A 123 19.12 8.99 -4.46
N ARG A 124 17.87 9.42 -4.78
CA ARG A 124 17.63 10.34 -5.90
C ARG A 124 18.38 11.68 -5.73
N ARG A 125 18.40 12.25 -4.52
CA ARG A 125 19.11 13.50 -4.27
C ARG A 125 20.62 13.33 -4.39
N GLU A 126 21.15 12.24 -3.86
CA GLU A 126 22.56 11.90 -3.98
C GLU A 126 22.96 11.73 -5.45
N PHE A 127 22.21 10.95 -6.23
CA PHE A 127 22.43 10.82 -7.66
C PHE A 127 22.40 12.17 -8.39
N LEU A 128 21.41 13.03 -8.10
CA LEU A 128 21.33 14.36 -8.70
C LEU A 128 22.55 15.23 -8.38
N ALA A 129 23.17 15.06 -7.21
CA ALA A 129 24.36 15.79 -6.81
C ALA A 129 25.62 15.38 -7.63
N THR A 130 25.66 14.15 -8.14
CA THR A 130 26.74 13.68 -9.01
C THR A 130 26.67 14.25 -10.44
N LEU A 131 25.48 14.74 -10.85
CA LEU A 131 25.28 15.21 -12.23
C LEU A 131 25.93 16.59 -12.46
N ASN A 132 26.48 16.78 -13.67
CA ASN A 132 27.11 18.04 -14.07
C ASN A 132 26.15 19.23 -13.85
N LYS A 133 26.62 20.26 -13.15
CA LYS A 133 25.84 21.47 -12.80
C LYS A 133 25.31 22.20 -14.04
N ARG A 134 26.03 22.15 -15.17
CA ARG A 134 25.65 22.79 -16.44
C ARG A 134 24.59 22.02 -17.24
N MET A 135 24.24 20.78 -16.81
CA MET A 135 23.22 19.97 -17.49
C MET A 135 21.85 20.64 -17.40
N LYS A 136 21.07 20.62 -18.49
CA LYS A 136 19.70 21.15 -18.54
C LYS A 136 18.81 20.44 -17.50
N SER A 137 17.94 21.21 -16.83
CA SER A 137 17.03 20.68 -15.79
C SER A 137 16.16 19.53 -16.30
N THR A 138 15.69 19.61 -17.53
CA THR A 138 14.89 18.53 -18.15
C THR A 138 15.66 17.22 -18.26
N THR A 139 16.95 17.29 -18.66
CA THR A 139 17.83 16.12 -18.74
C THR A 139 18.13 15.56 -17.34
N LYS A 140 18.40 16.43 -16.36
CA LYS A 140 18.58 16.00 -14.96
C LYS A 140 17.36 15.25 -14.45
N THR A 141 16.17 15.79 -14.71
CA THR A 141 14.91 15.15 -14.28
C THR A 141 14.72 13.79 -14.96
N ALA A 142 14.98 13.71 -16.29
CA ALA A 142 14.85 12.46 -17.03
C ALA A 142 15.80 11.37 -16.51
N ARG A 143 17.09 11.71 -16.27
CA ARG A 143 18.07 10.79 -15.69
C ARG A 143 17.68 10.37 -14.28
N ALA A 144 17.23 11.31 -13.44
CA ALA A 144 16.81 11.00 -12.09
C ALA A 144 15.52 10.16 -12.05
N ASP A 145 14.63 10.28 -13.04
CA ASP A 145 13.47 9.42 -13.15
C ASP A 145 13.90 7.99 -13.55
N LEU A 146 14.83 7.83 -14.50
CA LEU A 146 15.42 6.52 -14.82
C LEU A 146 16.16 5.89 -13.63
N PHE A 147 16.93 6.69 -12.90
CA PHE A 147 17.57 6.21 -11.67
C PHE A 147 16.53 5.64 -10.68
N CYS A 148 15.44 6.35 -10.43
CA CYS A 148 14.38 5.87 -9.54
C CYS A 148 13.68 4.61 -10.08
N GLU A 149 13.49 4.49 -11.40
CA GLU A 149 12.95 3.27 -12.01
C GLU A 149 13.89 2.07 -11.79
N GLY A 150 15.20 2.26 -12.00
CA GLY A 150 16.20 1.25 -11.70
C GLY A 150 16.24 0.87 -10.23
N TRP A 151 16.17 1.86 -9.34
CA TRP A 151 16.13 1.64 -7.89
C TRP A 151 14.93 0.76 -7.49
N CYS A 152 13.75 1.05 -8.03
CA CYS A 152 12.57 0.22 -7.82
C CYS A 152 12.80 -1.23 -8.30
N GLN A 153 13.41 -1.42 -9.48
CA GLN A 153 13.76 -2.75 -10.00
C GLN A 153 14.74 -3.50 -9.07
N GLY A 154 15.74 -2.78 -8.52
CA GLY A 154 16.70 -3.35 -7.57
C GLY A 154 16.04 -3.82 -6.27
N VAL A 155 15.07 -3.07 -5.75
CA VAL A 155 14.28 -3.45 -4.57
C VAL A 155 13.33 -4.59 -4.88
N TYR A 156 12.69 -4.58 -6.05
CA TYR A 156 11.72 -5.61 -6.45
C TYR A 156 12.31 -7.02 -6.40
N GLY A 157 13.55 -7.18 -6.80
CA GLY A 157 14.24 -8.49 -6.74
C GLY A 157 14.39 -9.09 -5.34
N LYS A 158 14.08 -8.33 -4.27
CA LYS A 158 14.12 -8.79 -2.87
C LYS A 158 12.75 -9.06 -2.28
N VAL A 159 11.70 -8.75 -3.01
CA VAL A 159 10.31 -8.85 -2.57
C VAL A 159 9.73 -10.19 -3.02
N VAL A 160 9.12 -10.90 -2.08
CA VAL A 160 8.29 -12.06 -2.38
C VAL A 160 6.85 -11.58 -2.42
N ALA A 161 6.20 -11.73 -3.55
CA ALA A 161 4.81 -11.32 -3.72
C ALA A 161 3.88 -12.20 -2.88
N LEU A 162 2.96 -11.58 -2.17
CA LEU A 162 1.86 -12.24 -1.48
C LEU A 162 0.66 -12.25 -2.41
N VAL A 163 0.22 -13.45 -2.80
CA VAL A 163 -0.94 -13.61 -3.66
C VAL A 163 -2.21 -13.64 -2.80
N PRO A 164 -3.10 -12.63 -2.89
CA PRO A 164 -4.37 -12.66 -2.19
C PRO A 164 -5.29 -13.74 -2.76
N SER A 165 -6.19 -14.27 -1.93
CA SER A 165 -7.21 -15.21 -2.39
C SER A 165 -8.23 -14.51 -3.31
N GLU A 166 -8.94 -15.30 -4.11
CA GLU A 166 -9.99 -14.78 -4.99
C GLU A 166 -11.07 -14.03 -4.19
N HIS A 167 -11.46 -14.58 -3.06
CA HIS A 167 -12.40 -13.96 -2.13
C HIS A 167 -11.91 -12.61 -1.58
N GLU A 168 -10.62 -12.50 -1.21
CA GLU A 168 -10.04 -11.22 -0.79
C GLU A 168 -10.07 -10.17 -1.91
N ASN A 169 -9.76 -10.58 -3.14
CA ASN A 169 -9.82 -9.69 -4.30
C ASN A 169 -11.25 -9.17 -4.54
N GLU A 170 -12.26 -10.04 -4.42
CA GLU A 170 -13.66 -9.66 -4.52
C GLU A 170 -14.06 -8.64 -3.44
N LEU A 171 -13.70 -8.88 -2.18
CA LEU A 171 -13.97 -7.96 -1.07
C LEU A 171 -13.29 -6.60 -1.27
N VAL A 172 -12.04 -6.59 -1.73
CA VAL A 172 -11.31 -5.34 -2.04
C VAL A 172 -11.98 -4.60 -3.19
N ALA A 173 -12.44 -5.30 -4.23
CA ALA A 173 -13.16 -4.69 -5.35
C ALA A 173 -14.48 -4.07 -4.91
N GLN A 174 -15.28 -4.77 -4.09
CA GLN A 174 -16.53 -4.26 -3.51
C GLN A 174 -16.27 -3.04 -2.60
N TYR A 175 -15.25 -3.11 -1.75
CA TYR A 175 -14.84 -2.01 -0.89
C TYR A 175 -14.48 -0.76 -1.71
N LYS A 176 -13.72 -0.94 -2.79
CA LYS A 176 -13.37 0.16 -3.71
C LYS A 176 -14.59 0.77 -4.38
N ALA A 177 -15.48 -0.05 -4.90
CA ALA A 177 -16.71 0.42 -5.53
C ALA A 177 -17.55 1.28 -4.57
N LYS A 178 -17.64 0.85 -3.29
CA LYS A 178 -18.41 1.54 -2.26
C LYS A 178 -17.75 2.84 -1.76
N HIS A 179 -16.44 2.83 -1.51
CA HIS A 179 -15.73 3.95 -0.87
C HIS A 179 -15.00 4.87 -1.85
N PHE A 180 -14.74 4.42 -3.07
CA PHE A 180 -14.02 5.16 -4.10
C PHE A 180 -14.76 5.14 -5.46
N PRO A 181 -16.05 5.52 -5.52
CA PRO A 181 -16.88 5.38 -6.74
C PRO A 181 -16.40 6.23 -7.92
N HIS A 182 -15.55 7.23 -7.68
CA HIS A 182 -15.05 8.15 -8.71
C HIS A 182 -13.59 7.89 -9.10
N LEU A 183 -13.11 6.66 -8.92
CA LEU A 183 -11.75 6.30 -9.37
C LEU A 183 -11.63 6.41 -10.88
N VAL A 184 -10.61 7.11 -11.33
CA VAL A 184 -10.26 7.25 -12.74
C VAL A 184 -8.86 6.72 -13.01
N LYS A 185 -8.62 6.19 -14.21
CA LYS A 185 -7.27 5.81 -14.61
C LYS A 185 -6.37 7.04 -14.67
N GLY A 186 -5.34 7.07 -13.83
CA GLY A 186 -4.33 8.12 -13.82
C GLY A 186 -3.47 8.08 -15.09
N LYS A 187 -3.03 9.25 -15.56
CA LYS A 187 -2.03 9.33 -16.64
C LYS A 187 -0.63 9.32 -16.04
N ILE A 188 0.18 8.38 -16.47
CA ILE A 188 1.61 8.31 -16.08
C ILE A 188 2.37 9.37 -16.87
N ARG A 189 3.32 10.03 -16.21
CA ARG A 189 4.27 10.90 -16.88
C ARG A 189 5.42 10.03 -17.41
N GLU A 190 5.51 9.91 -18.72
CA GLU A 190 6.61 9.23 -19.37
C GLU A 190 7.93 9.98 -19.17
N SER A 191 9.01 9.24 -18.99
CA SER A 191 10.35 9.81 -18.96
C SER A 191 10.73 10.29 -20.35
N LYS A 192 11.34 11.48 -20.45
CA LYS A 192 11.93 12.00 -21.69
C LYS A 192 13.39 11.58 -21.85
N ALA A 193 13.79 10.50 -21.21
CA ALA A 193 15.12 9.96 -21.28
C ALA A 193 15.43 9.39 -22.67
N THR A 194 16.69 9.48 -23.06
CA THR A 194 17.23 8.92 -24.31
C THR A 194 18.08 7.69 -24.00
N ARG A 195 18.44 6.91 -25.03
CA ARG A 195 19.34 5.75 -24.88
C ARG A 195 20.67 6.09 -24.18
N ARG A 196 21.14 7.35 -24.29
CA ARG A 196 22.37 7.83 -23.62
C ARG A 196 22.22 7.97 -22.10
N ASP A 197 20.99 7.94 -21.60
CA ASP A 197 20.68 8.15 -20.19
C ASP A 197 20.49 6.81 -19.44
N GLU A 198 20.55 5.66 -20.15
CA GLU A 198 20.32 4.32 -19.56
C GLU A 198 21.31 3.95 -18.45
N GLY A 199 22.53 4.52 -18.44
CA GLY A 199 23.45 4.37 -17.34
C GLY A 199 22.86 4.77 -15.99
N ALA A 200 22.00 5.80 -15.97
CA ALA A 200 21.31 6.23 -14.77
C ALA A 200 20.35 5.15 -14.21
N ARG A 201 19.71 4.36 -15.07
CA ARG A 201 18.87 3.23 -14.65
C ARG A 201 19.70 2.15 -13.97
N TYR A 202 20.87 1.83 -14.55
CA TYR A 202 21.79 0.86 -13.97
C TYR A 202 22.32 1.31 -12.60
N ASP A 203 22.72 2.58 -12.46
CA ASP A 203 23.15 3.14 -11.19
C ASP A 203 22.04 3.03 -10.12
N GLY A 204 20.81 3.33 -10.53
CA GLY A 204 19.64 3.16 -9.68
C GLY A 204 19.43 1.71 -9.25
N TYR A 205 19.53 0.76 -10.19
CA TYR A 205 19.39 -0.66 -9.90
C TYR A 205 20.41 -1.15 -8.87
N VAL A 206 21.67 -0.77 -9.03
CA VAL A 206 22.73 -1.10 -8.07
C VAL A 206 22.42 -0.51 -6.68
N SER A 207 22.01 0.76 -6.63
CA SER A 207 21.62 1.42 -5.39
C SER A 207 20.41 0.73 -4.72
N GLY A 208 19.38 0.35 -5.50
CA GLY A 208 18.21 -0.37 -4.99
C GLY A 208 18.54 -1.75 -4.42
N LYS A 209 19.50 -2.43 -5.01
CA LYS A 209 19.99 -3.73 -4.47
C LYS A 209 20.69 -3.62 -3.11
N GLN A 210 21.19 -2.44 -2.75
CA GLN A 210 21.84 -2.22 -1.46
C GLN A 210 20.84 -1.91 -0.33
N VAL A 211 19.57 -1.64 -0.68
CA VAL A 211 18.51 -1.37 0.31
C VAL A 211 18.33 -2.58 1.21
N GLU A 212 18.54 -2.39 2.50
CA GLU A 212 18.21 -3.41 3.51
C GLU A 212 16.76 -3.23 3.94
N LEU A 213 15.95 -4.26 3.69
CA LEU A 213 14.63 -4.37 4.29
C LEU A 213 14.85 -4.91 5.71
N ASN A 214 14.87 -4.04 6.72
CA ASN A 214 15.11 -4.42 8.11
C ASN A 214 14.16 -5.53 8.56
N ALA A 215 14.69 -6.47 9.36
CA ALA A 215 14.01 -7.67 9.85
C ALA A 215 12.71 -7.41 10.65
N GLY A 216 12.47 -6.18 11.14
CA GLY A 216 11.19 -5.76 11.74
C GLY A 216 9.98 -5.89 10.81
N VAL A 217 10.21 -5.96 9.49
CA VAL A 217 9.17 -6.25 8.50
C VAL A 217 8.93 -7.76 8.34
N LYS A 218 9.81 -8.61 8.89
CA LYS A 218 9.70 -10.08 8.82
C LYS A 218 8.97 -10.71 10.01
N GLY A 219 8.34 -9.94 10.88
CA GLY A 219 7.55 -10.49 12.00
C GLY A 219 8.37 -11.24 13.08
N GLN A 220 9.67 -11.04 13.19
CA GLN A 220 10.54 -11.74 14.17
C GLN A 220 10.65 -11.04 15.53
N GLU A 221 9.91 -9.97 15.80
CA GLU A 221 9.93 -9.32 17.13
C GLU A 221 9.09 -10.02 18.21
N LEU A 222 8.32 -11.05 17.89
CA LEU A 222 7.55 -11.81 18.89
C LEU A 222 8.42 -12.74 19.76
N ALA A 223 9.67 -12.99 19.42
CA ALA A 223 10.56 -13.90 20.18
C ALA A 223 11.30 -13.23 21.36
N LYS A 224 11.20 -11.91 21.55
CA LYS A 224 11.90 -11.18 22.63
C LYS A 224 11.04 -10.90 23.88
N LEU A 225 9.74 -11.18 23.84
CA LEU A 225 8.83 -10.93 24.97
C LEU A 225 8.60 -12.15 25.87
N GLU A 226 9.15 -13.32 25.53
CA GLU A 226 9.04 -14.52 26.36
C GLU A 226 10.29 -14.81 27.25
N ALA A 227 11.24 -13.87 27.33
CA ALA A 227 12.45 -14.00 28.12
C ALA A 227 12.63 -12.85 29.14
N LEU A 228 11.56 -12.55 29.90
CA LEU A 228 11.62 -11.75 31.13
C LEU A 228 10.70 -12.35 32.19
#